data_25102fb868b20f8defadf8ba99919ff5
#
_entry.id   25102fb868b20f8defadf8ba99919ff5
#
_cell.length_a   1.000
_cell.length_b   1.000
_cell.length_c   1.000
_cell.angle_alpha   90.00
_cell.angle_beta   90.00
_cell.angle_gamma   90.00
#
_symmetry.space_group_name_H-M   'P 1'
#
loop_
_entity.id
_entity.type
_entity.pdbx_description
1 polymer ?
#
loop_
_entity_poly.entity_id
_entity_poly.type
_entity_poly.pdbx_seq_one_letter_code
_entity_poly.pdbx_strand_id
1 'polypeptide(L)'
;MAHLSQRRRENVTGDLYVDRSCIDCDTCRWMAPEVFHSAGDQSAVYHQPENEVERLRSLQALLSCPTGSIGTMENPKDIKAAQHSFPIAIAENVYHCGYHSEKSYGAASYLIVRPEGNVLVDSPRFTPPLVKRLEEMGPIRYMYLTHRDDVADHQKYKEHFGCDRILHVDEVSAGTRDVEIQISGLEPFELEPDLLIIPVPGHTKGHTVLLYRHKFLFSGDHLAWSNELQQLIAFRRACWYSWSELIKSMHQLANYSFEWVLPGHGVRYHADKETMKRQMQKCLAWMEAS
;
A
#
# COMPACT_ATOMS: atom_id res chain seq x y z
N MET A 1 12.90 -0.73 16.49
CA MET A 1 14.07 -1.41 15.84
C MET A 1 14.08 -2.85 16.32
N ALA A 2 14.39 -3.78 15.40
CA ALA A 2 14.47 -5.20 15.71
C ALA A 2 15.47 -5.51 16.83
N HIS A 3 15.13 -6.49 17.65
CA HIS A 3 15.95 -6.92 18.79
C HIS A 3 16.61 -8.27 18.47
N LEU A 4 17.96 -8.32 18.46
CA LEU A 4 18.70 -9.54 18.16
C LEU A 4 18.36 -10.70 19.13
N SER A 5 18.06 -10.38 20.41
CA SER A 5 17.63 -11.38 21.39
C SER A 5 16.24 -12.00 21.09
N GLN A 6 15.48 -11.36 20.22
CA GLN A 6 14.17 -11.83 19.74
C GLN A 6 14.21 -12.36 18.31
N ARG A 7 15.43 -12.52 17.72
CA ARG A 7 15.60 -13.10 16.39
C ARG A 7 14.83 -14.42 16.29
N ARG A 8 14.03 -14.55 15.24
CA ARG A 8 13.32 -15.81 14.96
C ARG A 8 14.28 -16.89 14.52
N ARG A 9 14.04 -18.12 14.98
CA ARG A 9 14.87 -19.31 14.65
C ARG A 9 14.71 -19.74 13.19
N GLU A 10 13.64 -19.33 12.52
CA GLU A 10 13.34 -19.60 11.12
C GLU A 10 14.22 -18.77 10.17
N ASN A 11 14.91 -17.73 10.65
CA ASN A 11 15.89 -17.02 9.83
C ASN A 11 17.14 -17.89 9.60
N VAL A 12 17.66 -17.90 8.37
CA VAL A 12 18.98 -18.45 8.08
C VAL A 12 20.07 -17.62 8.79
N THR A 13 21.23 -18.25 9.03
CA THR A 13 22.40 -17.56 9.63
C THR A 13 22.85 -16.41 8.73
N GLY A 14 23.22 -15.27 9.32
CA GLY A 14 23.74 -14.09 8.61
C GLY A 14 23.36 -12.78 9.29
N ASP A 15 23.71 -11.66 8.64
CA ASP A 15 23.56 -10.30 9.14
C ASP A 15 22.08 -9.89 9.28
N LEU A 16 21.30 -10.11 8.22
CA LEU A 16 19.89 -9.71 8.17
C LEU A 16 19.01 -10.74 8.91
N TYR A 17 18.00 -10.25 9.65
CA TYR A 17 17.06 -11.10 10.36
C TYR A 17 15.69 -10.42 10.56
N VAL A 18 14.68 -11.23 10.83
CA VAL A 18 13.37 -10.82 11.33
C VAL A 18 13.23 -11.26 12.78
N ASP A 19 12.70 -10.39 13.64
CA ASP A 19 12.43 -10.72 15.04
C ASP A 19 10.96 -11.06 15.29
N ARG A 20 10.62 -11.42 16.51
CA ARG A 20 9.28 -11.88 16.92
C ARG A 20 8.21 -10.77 16.96
N SER A 21 8.57 -9.51 16.76
CA SER A 21 7.62 -8.40 16.68
C SER A 21 6.94 -8.28 15.30
N CYS A 22 7.29 -9.17 14.34
CA CYS A 22 6.66 -9.23 13.02
C CYS A 22 5.14 -9.47 13.14
N ILE A 23 4.33 -8.67 12.45
CA ILE A 23 2.87 -8.74 12.43
C ILE A 23 2.30 -9.43 11.18
N ASP A 24 3.14 -10.05 10.36
CA ASP A 24 2.74 -10.76 9.14
C ASP A 24 2.08 -9.87 8.06
N CYS A 25 2.47 -8.61 7.96
CA CYS A 25 1.92 -7.65 6.99
C CYS A 25 2.35 -7.88 5.53
N ASP A 26 3.16 -8.88 5.23
CA ASP A 26 3.66 -9.26 3.91
C ASP A 26 4.62 -8.28 3.22
N THR A 27 4.76 -7.06 3.67
CA THR A 27 5.54 -5.98 3.02
C THR A 27 6.93 -6.44 2.56
N CYS A 28 7.70 -7.09 3.42
CA CYS A 28 9.07 -7.51 3.08
C CYS A 28 9.11 -8.61 2.02
N ARG A 29 8.10 -9.49 1.98
CA ARG A 29 8.04 -10.62 1.05
C ARG A 29 7.79 -10.18 -0.39
N TRP A 30 7.03 -9.11 -0.62
CA TRP A 30 6.86 -8.59 -1.98
C TRP A 30 7.90 -7.51 -2.35
N MET A 31 8.55 -6.85 -1.37
CA MET A 31 9.63 -5.90 -1.64
C MET A 31 10.95 -6.57 -1.96
N ALA A 32 11.28 -7.68 -1.29
CA ALA A 32 12.52 -8.44 -1.47
C ALA A 32 12.24 -9.96 -1.38
N PRO A 33 11.49 -10.51 -2.37
CA PRO A 33 11.07 -11.93 -2.38
C PRO A 33 12.24 -12.91 -2.47
N GLU A 34 13.40 -12.46 -2.94
CA GLU A 34 14.62 -13.25 -2.98
C GLU A 34 15.25 -13.47 -1.60
N VAL A 35 14.83 -12.67 -0.59
CA VAL A 35 15.40 -12.67 0.76
C VAL A 35 14.40 -13.10 1.81
N PHE A 36 13.14 -12.66 1.69
CA PHE A 36 12.10 -12.92 2.69
C PHE A 36 11.02 -13.86 2.18
N HIS A 37 10.59 -14.76 3.07
CA HIS A 37 9.48 -15.67 2.82
C HIS A 37 8.52 -15.73 4.02
N SER A 38 7.36 -16.37 3.83
CA SER A 38 6.46 -16.73 4.92
C SER A 38 7.02 -17.94 5.68
N ALA A 39 7.03 -17.85 7.02
CA ALA A 39 7.47 -18.92 7.90
C ALA A 39 6.49 -19.04 9.08
N GLY A 40 5.48 -19.87 8.92
CA GLY A 40 4.33 -19.93 9.83
C GLY A 40 3.43 -18.71 9.68
N ASP A 41 3.21 -17.98 10.78
CA ASP A 41 2.38 -16.78 10.88
C ASP A 41 3.18 -15.47 10.82
N GLN A 42 4.42 -15.50 10.36
CA GLN A 42 5.33 -14.34 10.30
C GLN A 42 6.32 -14.52 9.14
N SER A 43 7.01 -13.43 8.78
CA SER A 43 8.11 -13.47 7.80
C SER A 43 9.43 -13.96 8.43
N ALA A 44 10.31 -14.53 7.62
CA ALA A 44 11.71 -14.84 7.97
C ALA A 44 12.63 -14.59 6.78
N VAL A 45 13.92 -14.40 7.08
CA VAL A 45 14.98 -14.38 6.07
C VAL A 45 15.32 -15.82 5.74
N TYR A 46 15.11 -16.24 4.49
CA TYR A 46 15.46 -17.58 4.02
C TYR A 46 16.75 -17.59 3.18
N HIS A 47 17.18 -16.43 2.71
CA HIS A 47 18.39 -16.22 1.95
C HIS A 47 18.99 -14.86 2.33
N GLN A 48 20.31 -14.81 2.61
CA GLN A 48 20.99 -13.54 2.84
C GLN A 48 21.27 -12.85 1.51
N PRO A 49 21.17 -11.51 1.43
CA PRO A 49 21.42 -10.80 0.17
C PRO A 49 22.88 -11.02 -0.31
N GLU A 50 23.04 -11.47 -1.56
CA GLU A 50 24.35 -11.82 -2.16
C GLU A 50 24.89 -10.75 -3.11
N ASN A 51 24.03 -9.81 -3.53
CA ASN A 51 24.40 -8.73 -4.43
C ASN A 51 23.80 -7.38 -4.01
N GLU A 52 24.24 -6.30 -4.65
CA GLU A 52 23.83 -4.94 -4.31
C GLU A 52 22.31 -4.71 -4.50
N VAL A 53 21.68 -5.35 -5.46
CA VAL A 53 20.24 -5.21 -5.73
C VAL A 53 19.42 -5.86 -4.61
N GLU A 54 19.74 -7.08 -4.23
CA GLU A 54 19.11 -7.79 -3.11
C GLU A 54 19.35 -7.05 -1.80
N ARG A 55 20.57 -6.54 -1.60
CA ARG A 55 20.93 -5.76 -0.41
C ARG A 55 20.11 -4.47 -0.34
N LEU A 56 19.99 -3.71 -1.43
CA LEU A 56 19.18 -2.50 -1.49
C LEU A 56 17.71 -2.80 -1.20
N ARG A 57 17.13 -3.81 -1.85
CA ARG A 57 15.73 -4.23 -1.63
C ARG A 57 15.48 -4.66 -0.19
N SER A 58 16.42 -5.39 0.42
CA SER A 58 16.33 -5.79 1.83
C SER A 58 16.32 -4.60 2.78
N LEU A 59 17.15 -3.59 2.52
CA LEU A 59 17.17 -2.35 3.31
C LEU A 59 15.92 -1.49 3.06
N GLN A 60 15.39 -1.48 1.85
CA GLN A 60 14.09 -0.87 1.56
C GLN A 60 12.97 -1.56 2.34
N ALA A 61 12.96 -2.90 2.39
CA ALA A 61 12.01 -3.67 3.19
C ALA A 61 12.17 -3.40 4.71
N LEU A 62 13.42 -3.28 5.19
CA LEU A 62 13.72 -2.90 6.59
C LEU A 62 13.13 -1.52 6.94
N LEU A 63 13.32 -0.52 6.07
CA LEU A 63 12.78 0.84 6.28
C LEU A 63 11.26 0.90 6.18
N SER A 64 10.67 0.02 5.35
CA SER A 64 9.22 -0.07 5.15
C SER A 64 8.53 -0.95 6.20
N CYS A 65 9.26 -1.75 6.98
CA CYS A 65 8.67 -2.60 8.00
C CYS A 65 7.89 -1.75 9.03
N PRO A 66 6.57 -1.98 9.19
CA PRO A 66 5.72 -1.13 10.03
C PRO A 66 6.11 -1.21 11.52
N THR A 67 6.48 -2.39 12.00
CA THR A 67 6.86 -2.65 13.38
C THR A 67 8.37 -2.52 13.63
N GLY A 68 9.17 -2.34 12.55
CA GLY A 68 10.62 -2.34 12.66
C GLY A 68 11.21 -3.68 13.07
N SER A 69 10.54 -4.79 12.71
CA SER A 69 10.95 -6.17 13.05
C SER A 69 12.11 -6.71 12.21
N ILE A 70 12.55 -5.99 11.18
CA ILE A 70 13.70 -6.37 10.36
C ILE A 70 14.92 -5.63 10.90
N GLY A 71 16.01 -6.38 11.12
CA GLY A 71 17.25 -5.84 11.63
C GLY A 71 18.48 -6.45 10.99
N THR A 72 19.61 -5.82 11.24
CA THR A 72 20.96 -6.30 10.89
C THR A 72 21.79 -6.45 12.16
N MET A 73 22.74 -7.37 12.18
CA MET A 73 23.64 -7.57 13.33
C MET A 73 24.58 -6.37 13.51
N GLU A 74 25.00 -5.77 12.40
CA GLU A 74 25.79 -4.55 12.38
C GLU A 74 25.01 -3.39 11.79
N ASN A 75 25.33 -2.15 12.18
CA ASN A 75 24.71 -0.96 11.59
C ASN A 75 25.01 -0.89 10.08
N PRO A 76 23.99 -0.91 9.21
CA PRO A 76 24.22 -0.94 7.78
C PRO A 76 24.78 0.41 7.28
N LYS A 77 26.00 0.41 6.75
CA LYS A 77 26.67 1.61 6.22
C LYS A 77 25.96 2.20 5.00
N ASP A 78 25.20 1.37 4.30
CA ASP A 78 24.44 1.64 3.07
C ASP A 78 22.98 2.06 3.32
N ILE A 79 22.53 2.18 4.57
CA ILE A 79 21.14 2.56 4.91
C ILE A 79 20.73 3.92 4.32
N LYS A 80 21.69 4.87 4.20
CA LYS A 80 21.42 6.18 3.60
C LYS A 80 21.06 6.06 2.11
N ALA A 81 21.72 5.16 1.38
CA ALA A 81 21.39 4.90 -0.02
C ALA A 81 19.94 4.36 -0.16
N ALA A 82 19.55 3.42 0.71
CA ALA A 82 18.18 2.93 0.76
C ALA A 82 17.18 4.03 1.13
N GLN A 83 17.49 4.92 2.08
CA GLN A 83 16.63 6.07 2.42
C GLN A 83 16.44 7.01 1.23
N HIS A 84 17.49 7.31 0.48
CA HIS A 84 17.44 8.19 -0.69
C HIS A 84 16.70 7.57 -1.89
N SER A 85 16.52 6.26 -1.92
CA SER A 85 15.77 5.57 -2.99
C SER A 85 14.26 5.73 -2.87
N PHE A 86 13.74 6.22 -1.74
CA PHE A 86 12.31 6.50 -1.56
C PHE A 86 11.95 7.94 -1.97
N PRO A 87 10.72 8.15 -2.48
CA PRO A 87 9.75 7.15 -2.95
C PRO A 87 10.26 6.34 -4.14
N ILE A 88 9.96 5.04 -4.19
CA ILE A 88 10.42 4.11 -5.22
C ILE A 88 9.53 4.26 -6.47
N ALA A 89 10.12 4.56 -7.62
CA ALA A 89 9.38 4.65 -8.87
C ALA A 89 8.71 3.31 -9.23
N ILE A 90 7.44 3.37 -9.61
CA ILE A 90 6.66 2.23 -10.10
C ILE A 90 6.58 2.30 -11.62
N ALA A 91 5.94 3.34 -12.12
CA ALA A 91 5.81 3.62 -13.56
C ALA A 91 5.43 5.09 -13.75
N GLU A 92 5.92 5.72 -14.82
CA GLU A 92 5.64 7.12 -15.15
C GLU A 92 5.91 8.05 -13.95
N ASN A 93 4.88 8.73 -13.49
CA ASN A 93 4.93 9.67 -12.36
C ASN A 93 4.29 9.10 -11.07
N VAL A 94 4.19 7.77 -10.95
CA VAL A 94 3.64 7.05 -9.79
C VAL A 94 4.76 6.36 -9.01
N TYR A 95 4.76 6.56 -7.69
CA TYR A 95 5.80 6.10 -6.78
C TYR A 95 5.20 5.39 -5.56
N HIS A 96 5.92 4.43 -5.00
CA HIS A 96 5.64 3.80 -3.72
C HIS A 96 6.41 4.53 -2.61
N CYS A 97 5.70 5.01 -1.59
CA CYS A 97 6.29 5.82 -0.52
C CYS A 97 7.18 5.01 0.44
N GLY A 98 6.94 3.71 0.60
CA GLY A 98 7.58 2.92 1.66
C GLY A 98 7.14 3.40 3.06
N TYR A 99 7.96 3.14 4.08
CA TYR A 99 7.71 3.59 5.46
C TYR A 99 6.29 3.29 5.95
N HIS A 100 5.86 2.03 5.80
CA HIS A 100 4.51 1.61 6.17
C HIS A 100 4.26 1.82 7.66
N SER A 101 3.01 2.04 8.04
CA SER A 101 2.62 2.30 9.43
C SER A 101 2.05 1.07 10.10
N GLU A 102 2.43 0.82 11.35
CA GLU A 102 1.80 -0.19 12.20
C GLU A 102 0.31 0.12 12.44
N LYS A 103 -0.06 1.40 12.49
CA LYS A 103 -1.45 1.85 12.66
C LYS A 103 -2.37 1.46 11.49
N SER A 104 -1.80 1.22 10.33
CA SER A 104 -2.49 0.74 9.13
C SER A 104 -2.08 -0.70 8.78
N TYR A 105 -1.70 -1.50 9.76
CA TYR A 105 -1.25 -2.89 9.61
C TYR A 105 -0.18 -3.11 8.53
N GLY A 106 0.54 -2.04 8.14
CA GLY A 106 1.56 -2.10 7.10
C GLY A 106 1.05 -1.82 5.69
N ALA A 107 -0.07 -1.15 5.55
CA ALA A 107 -0.58 -0.74 4.24
C ALA A 107 0.42 0.10 3.45
N ALA A 108 0.50 -0.15 2.15
CA ALA A 108 1.29 0.61 1.21
C ALA A 108 0.61 1.95 0.88
N SER A 109 1.41 3.00 0.72
CA SER A 109 0.98 4.32 0.30
C SER A 109 1.74 4.74 -0.96
N TYR A 110 1.15 5.65 -1.73
CA TYR A 110 1.68 6.01 -3.03
C TYR A 110 1.71 7.53 -3.22
N LEU A 111 2.61 7.99 -4.07
CA LEU A 111 2.69 9.38 -4.51
C LEU A 111 2.47 9.45 -6.02
N ILE A 112 1.57 10.33 -6.45
CA ILE A 112 1.39 10.72 -7.85
C ILE A 112 1.99 12.13 -7.99
N VAL A 113 3.02 12.28 -8.82
CA VAL A 113 3.66 13.57 -9.10
C VAL A 113 2.96 14.24 -10.27
N ARG A 114 2.38 15.43 -10.05
CA ARG A 114 1.54 16.12 -11.05
C ARG A 114 1.87 17.62 -11.11
N PRO A 115 1.79 18.26 -12.31
CA PRO A 115 1.93 19.71 -12.44
C PRO A 115 0.90 20.51 -11.63
N GLU A 116 -0.33 19.97 -11.48
CA GLU A 116 -1.44 20.59 -10.74
C GLU A 116 -1.31 20.45 -9.22
N GLY A 117 -0.26 19.80 -8.75
CA GLY A 117 0.03 19.43 -7.37
C GLY A 117 -0.08 17.94 -7.14
N ASN A 118 0.82 17.41 -6.34
CA ASN A 118 0.93 15.98 -6.07
C ASN A 118 -0.26 15.44 -5.27
N VAL A 119 -0.52 14.14 -5.44
CA VAL A 119 -1.51 13.39 -4.66
C VAL A 119 -0.79 12.32 -3.86
N LEU A 120 -0.93 12.37 -2.54
CA LEU A 120 -0.52 11.29 -1.64
C LEU A 120 -1.73 10.36 -1.44
N VAL A 121 -1.58 9.10 -1.78
CA VAL A 121 -2.62 8.07 -1.63
C VAL A 121 -2.31 7.23 -0.41
N ASP A 122 -3.22 7.24 0.54
CA ASP A 122 -3.10 6.68 1.89
C ASP A 122 -1.91 7.26 2.68
N SER A 123 -1.84 6.93 3.97
CA SER A 123 -0.92 7.60 4.88
C SER A 123 0.28 6.73 5.23
N PRO A 124 1.49 7.00 4.69
CA PRO A 124 2.69 6.36 5.21
C PRO A 124 3.01 6.86 6.63
N ARG A 125 3.88 6.15 7.34
CA ARG A 125 4.45 6.64 8.60
C ARG A 125 5.19 7.95 8.37
N PHE A 126 4.86 8.98 9.14
CA PHE A 126 5.49 10.30 9.05
C PHE A 126 6.92 10.24 9.63
N THR A 127 7.91 10.23 8.75
CA THR A 127 9.32 10.14 9.13
C THR A 127 10.15 11.21 8.43
N PRO A 128 11.16 11.83 9.11
CA PRO A 128 11.96 12.89 8.51
C PRO A 128 12.60 12.52 7.15
N PRO A 129 13.16 11.31 6.95
CA PRO A 129 13.72 10.95 5.65
C PRO A 129 12.71 10.98 4.51
N LEU A 130 11.49 10.43 4.73
CA LEU A 130 10.44 10.42 3.71
C LEU A 130 9.90 11.84 3.46
N VAL A 131 9.59 12.58 4.53
CA VAL A 131 9.05 13.94 4.43
C VAL A 131 9.96 14.84 3.59
N LYS A 132 11.26 14.82 3.86
CA LYS A 132 12.25 15.58 3.07
C LYS A 132 12.21 15.18 1.58
N ARG A 133 12.09 13.90 1.26
CA ARG A 133 12.02 13.45 -0.12
C ARG A 133 10.71 13.88 -0.81
N LEU A 134 9.60 13.87 -0.09
CA LEU A 134 8.31 14.36 -0.61
C LEU A 134 8.36 15.87 -0.88
N GLU A 135 8.99 16.66 -0.01
CA GLU A 135 9.22 18.11 -0.22
C GLU A 135 10.02 18.37 -1.51
N GLU A 136 11.10 17.60 -1.75
CA GLU A 136 11.93 17.71 -2.94
C GLU A 136 11.17 17.35 -4.24
N MET A 137 10.11 16.53 -4.16
CA MET A 137 9.27 16.12 -5.29
C MET A 137 8.12 17.09 -5.60
N GLY A 138 7.94 18.13 -4.78
CA GLY A 138 6.98 19.19 -5.00
C GLY A 138 5.79 19.17 -4.01
N PRO A 139 4.91 20.19 -4.06
CA PRO A 139 3.83 20.36 -3.11
C PRO A 139 2.79 19.25 -3.22
N ILE A 140 2.36 18.72 -2.08
CA ILE A 140 1.23 17.80 -1.98
C ILE A 140 -0.05 18.64 -1.91
N ARG A 141 -0.90 18.55 -2.92
CA ARG A 141 -2.20 19.22 -2.96
C ARG A 141 -3.28 18.43 -2.27
N TYR A 142 -3.34 17.14 -2.55
CA TYR A 142 -4.33 16.23 -1.99
C TYR A 142 -3.67 15.08 -1.25
N MET A 143 -4.32 14.67 -0.14
CA MET A 143 -4.12 13.39 0.51
C MET A 143 -5.41 12.60 0.41
N TYR A 144 -5.44 11.65 -0.51
CA TYR A 144 -6.59 10.78 -0.72
C TYR A 144 -6.46 9.55 0.18
N LEU A 145 -7.49 9.31 0.99
CA LEU A 145 -7.58 8.19 1.92
C LEU A 145 -8.64 7.21 1.41
N THR A 146 -8.23 5.99 1.11
CA THR A 146 -9.11 4.97 0.53
C THR A 146 -10.20 4.54 1.50
N HIS A 147 -9.88 4.39 2.78
CA HIS A 147 -10.78 3.98 3.85
C HIS A 147 -10.19 4.29 5.23
N ARG A 148 -10.95 4.02 6.29
CA ARG A 148 -10.62 4.39 7.68
C ARG A 148 -9.40 3.69 8.28
N ASP A 149 -9.01 2.52 7.76
CA ASP A 149 -7.94 1.72 8.38
C ASP A 149 -6.54 2.21 7.95
N ASP A 150 -6.44 2.92 6.79
CA ASP A 150 -5.18 3.38 6.21
C ASP A 150 -4.87 4.87 6.40
N VAL A 151 -5.47 5.48 7.42
CA VAL A 151 -5.31 6.90 7.71
C VAL A 151 -4.05 7.26 8.51
N ALA A 152 -3.48 6.34 9.25
CA ALA A 152 -2.23 6.41 10.03
C ALA A 152 -1.84 7.81 10.56
N ASP A 153 -0.86 8.45 9.95
CA ASP A 153 -0.31 9.76 10.35
C ASP A 153 -0.87 10.94 9.50
N HIS A 154 -2.05 10.78 8.89
CA HIS A 154 -2.68 11.76 7.98
C HIS A 154 -2.70 13.19 8.53
N GLN A 155 -2.92 13.37 9.85
CA GLN A 155 -2.95 14.67 10.48
C GLN A 155 -1.58 15.38 10.41
N LYS A 156 -0.48 14.65 10.63
CA LYS A 156 0.88 15.21 10.54
C LYS A 156 1.21 15.65 9.11
N TYR A 157 0.74 14.91 8.10
CA TYR A 157 0.88 15.28 6.69
C TYR A 157 0.09 16.57 6.39
N LYS A 158 -1.15 16.67 6.87
CA LYS A 158 -1.95 17.91 6.76
C LYS A 158 -1.24 19.11 7.40
N GLU A 159 -0.79 18.95 8.63
CA GLU A 159 -0.11 20.02 9.37
C GLU A 159 1.18 20.49 8.68
N HIS A 160 1.92 19.54 8.08
CA HIS A 160 3.21 19.83 7.45
C HIS A 160 3.08 20.38 6.02
N PHE A 161 2.25 19.77 5.19
CA PHE A 161 2.12 20.11 3.75
C PHE A 161 0.95 21.05 3.45
N GLY A 162 0.00 21.19 4.36
CA GLY A 162 -1.22 21.97 4.11
C GLY A 162 -2.20 21.35 3.12
N CYS A 163 -1.99 20.08 2.73
CA CYS A 163 -2.78 19.37 1.72
C CYS A 163 -4.25 19.19 2.15
N ASP A 164 -5.17 19.16 1.19
CA ASP A 164 -6.57 18.80 1.48
C ASP A 164 -6.71 17.29 1.52
N ARG A 165 -7.23 16.77 2.66
CA ARG A 165 -7.52 15.34 2.84
C ARG A 165 -8.89 15.01 2.28
N ILE A 166 -9.00 13.84 1.66
CA ILE A 166 -10.23 13.36 1.02
C ILE A 166 -10.59 12.01 1.63
N LEU A 167 -11.83 11.86 2.09
CA LEU A 167 -12.33 10.62 2.68
C LEU A 167 -13.84 10.51 2.47
N HIS A 168 -14.36 9.28 2.32
CA HIS A 168 -15.79 9.07 2.25
C HIS A 168 -16.46 9.28 3.62
N VAL A 169 -17.68 9.85 3.67
CA VAL A 169 -18.38 10.16 4.92
C VAL A 169 -18.62 8.95 5.80
N ASP A 170 -18.87 7.77 5.22
CA ASP A 170 -19.05 6.52 5.96
C ASP A 170 -17.75 5.99 6.60
N GLU A 171 -16.60 6.57 6.26
CA GLU A 171 -15.27 6.26 6.82
C GLU A 171 -14.84 7.27 7.89
N VAL A 172 -15.57 8.36 8.05
CA VAL A 172 -15.24 9.40 9.03
C VAL A 172 -15.39 8.87 10.45
N SER A 173 -14.36 9.07 11.23
CA SER A 173 -14.27 8.72 12.65
C SER A 173 -13.96 9.95 13.52
N ALA A 174 -13.82 9.77 14.82
CA ALA A 174 -13.41 10.86 15.70
C ALA A 174 -12.05 11.48 15.30
N GLY A 175 -11.14 10.67 14.77
CA GLY A 175 -9.80 11.13 14.34
C GLY A 175 -9.76 11.77 12.96
N THR A 176 -10.81 11.63 12.13
CA THR A 176 -10.86 12.11 10.76
C THR A 176 -12.01 13.07 10.48
N ARG A 177 -12.73 13.52 11.54
CA ARG A 177 -13.91 14.40 11.41
C ARG A 177 -13.63 15.74 10.71
N ASP A 178 -12.39 16.18 10.77
CA ASP A 178 -11.88 17.45 10.25
C ASP A 178 -11.23 17.32 8.87
N VAL A 179 -11.44 16.19 8.18
CA VAL A 179 -11.01 16.01 6.79
C VAL A 179 -11.72 17.02 5.90
N GLU A 180 -10.97 17.70 5.05
CA GLU A 180 -11.40 18.89 4.31
C GLU A 180 -12.46 18.58 3.26
N ILE A 181 -12.30 17.44 2.55
CA ILE A 181 -13.18 17.01 1.46
C ILE A 181 -13.81 15.66 1.86
N GLN A 182 -15.09 15.72 2.21
CA GLN A 182 -15.87 14.52 2.53
C GLN A 182 -16.78 14.20 1.35
N ILE A 183 -16.52 13.06 0.68
CA ILE A 183 -17.34 12.56 -0.41
C ILE A 183 -18.45 11.66 0.11
N SER A 184 -19.59 11.58 -0.60
CA SER A 184 -20.74 10.79 -0.16
C SER A 184 -21.45 10.13 -1.33
N GLY A 185 -22.21 9.08 -1.03
CA GLY A 185 -22.99 8.34 -2.04
C GLY A 185 -22.18 7.24 -2.72
N LEU A 186 -22.79 6.64 -3.73
CA LEU A 186 -22.21 5.49 -4.45
C LEU A 186 -21.83 5.83 -5.90
N GLU A 187 -22.08 7.06 -6.32
CA GLU A 187 -21.72 7.51 -7.67
C GLU A 187 -20.24 7.90 -7.72
N PRO A 188 -19.56 7.62 -8.83
CA PRO A 188 -18.17 8.06 -9.03
C PRO A 188 -18.05 9.59 -8.94
N PHE A 189 -17.00 10.05 -8.31
CA PHE A 189 -16.68 11.46 -8.10
C PHE A 189 -15.43 11.84 -8.87
N GLU A 190 -15.58 12.69 -9.90
CA GLU A 190 -14.43 13.26 -10.62
C GLU A 190 -13.85 14.39 -9.79
N LEU A 191 -12.69 14.13 -9.15
CA LEU A 191 -11.96 15.13 -8.37
C LEU A 191 -11.27 16.14 -9.32
N GLU A 192 -10.66 15.62 -10.37
CA GLU A 192 -10.06 16.35 -11.49
C GLU A 192 -10.12 15.47 -12.75
N PRO A 193 -9.92 16.00 -13.96
CA PRO A 193 -10.12 15.25 -15.22
C PRO A 193 -9.32 13.94 -15.33
N ASP A 194 -8.23 13.80 -14.57
CA ASP A 194 -7.40 12.60 -14.53
C ASP A 194 -7.49 11.83 -13.21
N LEU A 195 -8.33 12.25 -12.27
CA LEU A 195 -8.52 11.67 -10.95
C LEU A 195 -9.99 11.33 -10.71
N LEU A 196 -10.36 10.06 -10.86
CA LEU A 196 -11.70 9.56 -10.61
C LEU A 196 -11.73 8.72 -9.34
N ILE A 197 -12.54 9.12 -8.37
CA ILE A 197 -12.80 8.37 -7.14
C ILE A 197 -14.06 7.53 -7.36
N ILE A 198 -13.94 6.23 -7.14
CA ILE A 198 -15.02 5.27 -7.35
C ILE A 198 -15.36 4.63 -6.00
N PRO A 199 -16.58 4.83 -5.46
CA PRO A 199 -17.03 4.13 -4.27
C PRO A 199 -17.17 2.63 -4.54
N VAL A 200 -16.58 1.82 -3.64
CA VAL A 200 -16.56 0.36 -3.73
C VAL A 200 -16.83 -0.26 -2.34
N PRO A 201 -18.05 -0.08 -1.79
CA PRO A 201 -18.37 -0.63 -0.48
C PRO A 201 -18.17 -2.14 -0.44
N GLY A 202 -17.66 -2.64 0.69
CA GLY A 202 -17.44 -4.08 0.85
C GLY A 202 -16.43 -4.38 1.95
N HIS A 203 -15.16 -4.07 1.76
CA HIS A 203 -14.16 -4.16 2.81
C HIS A 203 -14.59 -3.31 4.03
N THR A 204 -14.80 -2.03 3.82
CA THR A 204 -15.54 -1.13 4.73
C THR A 204 -16.74 -0.52 4.01
N LYS A 205 -17.63 0.16 4.73
CA LYS A 205 -18.87 0.69 4.17
C LYS A 205 -18.64 1.82 3.18
N GLY A 206 -17.69 2.70 3.43
CA GLY A 206 -17.35 3.85 2.59
C GLY A 206 -16.05 3.68 1.82
N HIS A 207 -15.56 2.44 1.64
CA HIS A 207 -14.33 2.20 0.89
C HIS A 207 -14.43 2.77 -0.52
N THR A 208 -13.38 3.48 -0.94
CA THR A 208 -13.27 4.04 -2.29
C THR A 208 -11.93 3.66 -2.92
N VAL A 209 -11.88 3.65 -4.24
CA VAL A 209 -10.64 3.49 -5.01
C VAL A 209 -10.39 4.74 -5.85
N LEU A 210 -9.13 5.05 -6.12
CA LEU A 210 -8.73 6.14 -7.02
C LEU A 210 -8.25 5.56 -8.34
N LEU A 211 -8.89 5.98 -9.43
CA LEU A 211 -8.46 5.66 -10.80
C LEU A 211 -7.78 6.89 -11.39
N TYR A 212 -6.46 6.80 -11.62
CA TYR A 212 -5.65 7.84 -12.22
C TYR A 212 -5.41 7.56 -13.70
N ARG A 213 -5.78 8.52 -14.56
CA ARG A 213 -5.59 8.47 -16.03
C ARG A 213 -6.15 7.21 -16.70
N HIS A 214 -7.20 6.59 -16.16
CA HIS A 214 -7.70 5.30 -16.63
C HIS A 214 -6.59 4.24 -16.82
N LYS A 215 -5.55 4.31 -16.00
CA LYS A 215 -4.37 3.45 -16.07
C LYS A 215 -3.95 2.87 -14.74
N PHE A 216 -3.92 3.67 -13.67
CA PHE A 216 -3.47 3.27 -12.35
C PHE A 216 -4.66 3.23 -11.39
N LEU A 217 -4.97 2.03 -10.88
CA LEU A 217 -5.99 1.83 -9.86
C LEU A 217 -5.33 1.70 -8.50
N PHE A 218 -5.51 2.69 -7.63
CA PHE A 218 -5.15 2.60 -6.21
C PHE A 218 -6.34 1.98 -5.48
N SER A 219 -6.22 0.71 -5.17
CA SER A 219 -7.35 -0.13 -4.78
C SER A 219 -7.58 -0.23 -3.27
N GLY A 220 -6.71 0.37 -2.43
CA GLY A 220 -6.77 0.14 -0.99
C GLY A 220 -6.84 -1.35 -0.68
N ASP A 221 -7.81 -1.76 0.11
CA ASP A 221 -8.02 -3.17 0.48
C ASP A 221 -9.14 -3.87 -0.30
N HIS A 222 -9.53 -3.28 -1.45
CA HIS A 222 -10.57 -3.85 -2.29
C HIS A 222 -10.09 -4.96 -3.21
N LEU A 223 -8.90 -4.81 -3.80
CA LEU A 223 -8.37 -5.67 -4.87
C LEU A 223 -6.84 -5.73 -4.80
N ALA A 224 -6.26 -6.92 -4.89
CA ALA A 224 -4.81 -7.14 -4.96
C ALA A 224 -4.47 -8.37 -5.80
N TRP A 225 -3.19 -8.58 -6.11
CA TRP A 225 -2.70 -9.80 -6.74
C TRP A 225 -2.31 -10.84 -5.69
N SER A 226 -2.63 -12.09 -5.94
CA SER A 226 -2.15 -13.24 -5.18
C SER A 226 -1.11 -14.03 -5.97
N ASN A 227 0.13 -14.08 -5.45
CA ASN A 227 1.17 -14.94 -6.03
C ASN A 227 0.85 -16.43 -5.86
N GLU A 228 0.11 -16.82 -4.83
CA GLU A 228 -0.30 -18.20 -4.60
C GLU A 228 -1.34 -18.66 -5.62
N LEU A 229 -2.40 -17.86 -5.82
CA LEU A 229 -3.49 -18.17 -6.72
C LEU A 229 -3.24 -17.76 -8.18
N GLN A 230 -2.18 -16.99 -8.43
CA GLN A 230 -1.85 -16.44 -9.76
C GLN A 230 -3.04 -15.73 -10.42
N GLN A 231 -3.71 -14.88 -9.62
CA GLN A 231 -4.87 -14.07 -10.04
C GLN A 231 -5.10 -12.86 -9.13
N LEU A 232 -5.94 -11.96 -9.57
CA LEU A 232 -6.50 -10.92 -8.72
C LEU A 232 -7.45 -11.53 -7.68
N ILE A 233 -7.43 -10.99 -6.47
CA ILE A 233 -8.25 -11.42 -5.33
C ILE A 233 -8.81 -10.23 -4.57
N ALA A 234 -9.90 -10.48 -3.82
CA ALA A 234 -10.37 -9.65 -2.72
C ALA A 234 -10.13 -10.36 -1.39
N PHE A 235 -10.01 -9.60 -0.30
CA PHE A 235 -9.67 -10.14 1.02
C PHE A 235 -10.92 -10.55 1.82
N ARG A 236 -11.43 -11.78 1.62
CA ARG A 236 -12.63 -12.25 2.31
C ARG A 236 -12.50 -12.24 3.83
N ARG A 237 -11.33 -12.65 4.37
CA ARG A 237 -11.07 -12.68 5.83
C ARG A 237 -10.95 -11.29 6.46
N ALA A 238 -10.63 -10.28 5.66
CA ALA A 238 -10.55 -8.88 6.06
C ALA A 238 -11.72 -8.05 5.50
N CYS A 239 -12.85 -8.66 5.16
CA CYS A 239 -14.05 -7.96 4.71
C CYS A 239 -14.90 -7.62 5.94
N TRP A 240 -14.77 -6.39 6.44
CA TRP A 240 -15.38 -5.96 7.71
C TRP A 240 -16.85 -5.54 7.56
N TYR A 241 -17.26 -5.11 6.36
CA TYR A 241 -18.62 -4.64 6.15
C TYR A 241 -19.52 -5.72 5.51
N SER A 242 -19.28 -6.10 4.26
CA SER A 242 -20.16 -7.03 3.56
C SER A 242 -19.50 -7.64 2.33
N TRP A 243 -19.39 -8.98 2.32
CA TRP A 243 -18.87 -9.70 1.15
C TRP A 243 -19.77 -9.57 -0.08
N SER A 244 -21.10 -9.58 0.09
CA SER A 244 -22.03 -9.41 -1.00
C SER A 244 -21.98 -8.02 -1.62
N GLU A 245 -21.78 -6.96 -0.81
CA GLU A 245 -21.55 -5.62 -1.34
C GLU A 245 -20.20 -5.51 -2.05
N LEU A 246 -19.15 -6.20 -1.54
CA LEU A 246 -17.84 -6.23 -2.18
C LEU A 246 -17.91 -6.90 -3.56
N ILE A 247 -18.68 -7.98 -3.73
CA ILE A 247 -18.92 -8.59 -5.05
C ILE A 247 -19.63 -7.61 -6.00
N LYS A 248 -20.68 -6.91 -5.54
CA LYS A 248 -21.37 -5.90 -6.35
C LYS A 248 -20.44 -4.77 -6.78
N SER A 249 -19.65 -4.23 -5.86
CA SER A 249 -18.65 -3.20 -6.15
C SER A 249 -17.58 -3.69 -7.12
N MET A 250 -17.17 -4.95 -7.03
CA MET A 250 -16.21 -5.55 -7.96
C MET A 250 -16.79 -5.66 -9.37
N HIS A 251 -18.08 -5.99 -9.52
CA HIS A 251 -18.77 -5.95 -10.82
C HIS A 251 -18.80 -4.53 -11.40
N GLN A 252 -19.07 -3.52 -10.56
CA GLN A 252 -19.03 -2.12 -10.98
C GLN A 252 -17.60 -1.74 -11.43
N LEU A 253 -16.58 -2.08 -10.64
CA LEU A 253 -15.19 -1.78 -10.92
C LEU A 253 -14.69 -2.44 -12.21
N ALA A 254 -15.19 -3.63 -12.56
CA ALA A 254 -14.86 -4.35 -13.79
C ALA A 254 -15.29 -3.63 -15.09
N ASN A 255 -16.13 -2.60 -15.01
CA ASN A 255 -16.51 -1.76 -16.14
C ASN A 255 -15.45 -0.68 -16.47
N TYR A 256 -14.49 -0.46 -15.58
CA TYR A 256 -13.43 0.52 -15.80
C TYR A 256 -12.20 -0.15 -16.42
N SER A 257 -11.44 0.64 -17.18
CA SER A 257 -10.20 0.18 -17.81
C SER A 257 -9.01 0.70 -17.03
N PHE A 258 -8.10 -0.21 -16.65
CA PHE A 258 -6.83 0.11 -16.02
C PHE A 258 -5.77 -0.95 -16.36
N GLU A 259 -4.50 -0.62 -16.12
CA GLU A 259 -3.34 -1.50 -16.38
C GLU A 259 -2.61 -1.87 -15.09
N TRP A 260 -2.72 -1.05 -14.06
CA TRP A 260 -2.07 -1.24 -12.75
C TRP A 260 -3.10 -1.39 -11.64
N VAL A 261 -2.87 -2.37 -10.76
CA VAL A 261 -3.52 -2.49 -9.45
C VAL A 261 -2.47 -2.21 -8.38
N LEU A 262 -2.71 -1.18 -7.58
CA LEU A 262 -1.82 -0.66 -6.54
C LEU A 262 -2.56 -0.72 -5.19
N PRO A 263 -2.49 -1.86 -4.48
CA PRO A 263 -3.26 -2.08 -3.26
C PRO A 263 -2.61 -1.47 -2.02
N GLY A 264 -3.40 -1.30 -0.94
CA GLY A 264 -2.90 -1.04 0.41
C GLY A 264 -2.20 -2.29 0.97
N HIS A 265 -2.86 -3.44 0.89
CA HIS A 265 -2.30 -4.73 1.28
C HIS A 265 -2.21 -5.69 0.08
N GLY A 266 -1.24 -6.63 0.14
CA GLY A 266 -0.98 -7.61 -0.91
C GLY A 266 -0.07 -7.11 -2.02
N VAL A 267 0.00 -7.86 -3.11
CA VAL A 267 0.97 -7.64 -4.18
C VAL A 267 0.39 -6.73 -5.27
N ARG A 268 1.21 -5.82 -5.77
CA ARG A 268 0.88 -4.99 -6.93
C ARG A 268 0.85 -5.84 -8.20
N TYR A 269 0.00 -5.44 -9.15
CA TYR A 269 -0.10 -6.14 -10.42
C TYR A 269 -0.12 -5.19 -11.62
N HIS A 270 0.54 -5.58 -12.69
CA HIS A 270 0.54 -4.87 -13.96
C HIS A 270 0.27 -5.82 -15.11
N ALA A 271 -0.62 -5.43 -15.99
CA ALA A 271 -0.88 -6.10 -17.26
C ALA A 271 -1.49 -5.12 -18.26
N ASP A 272 -1.46 -5.48 -19.54
CA ASP A 272 -2.25 -4.76 -20.54
C ASP A 272 -3.75 -4.83 -20.22
N LYS A 273 -4.51 -3.90 -20.79
CA LYS A 273 -5.95 -3.73 -20.52
C LYS A 273 -6.77 -5.01 -20.75
N GLU A 274 -6.42 -5.78 -21.76
CA GLU A 274 -7.15 -7.01 -22.10
C GLU A 274 -6.87 -8.13 -21.11
N THR A 275 -5.61 -8.29 -20.73
CA THR A 275 -5.20 -9.24 -19.67
C THR A 275 -5.80 -8.82 -18.33
N MET A 276 -5.78 -7.53 -17.99
CA MET A 276 -6.41 -7.00 -16.77
C MET A 276 -7.91 -7.32 -16.73
N LYS A 277 -8.63 -7.11 -17.84
CA LYS A 277 -10.05 -7.45 -17.94
C LYS A 277 -10.30 -8.96 -17.71
N ARG A 278 -9.46 -9.83 -18.28
CA ARG A 278 -9.55 -11.29 -18.02
C ARG A 278 -9.31 -11.64 -16.54
N GLN A 279 -8.34 -10.97 -15.92
CA GLN A 279 -8.05 -11.18 -14.49
C GLN A 279 -9.19 -10.69 -13.60
N MET A 280 -9.84 -9.58 -13.92
CA MET A 280 -11.04 -9.10 -13.21
C MET A 280 -12.19 -10.11 -13.32
N GLN A 281 -12.44 -10.67 -14.50
CA GLN A 281 -13.46 -11.72 -14.69
C GLN A 281 -13.15 -12.98 -13.88
N LYS A 282 -11.87 -13.40 -13.85
CA LYS A 282 -11.41 -14.53 -13.05
C LYS A 282 -11.59 -14.28 -11.55
N CYS A 283 -11.27 -13.09 -11.08
CA CYS A 283 -11.49 -12.67 -9.70
C CYS A 283 -12.97 -12.73 -9.32
N LEU A 284 -13.86 -12.17 -10.15
CA LEU A 284 -15.30 -12.21 -9.93
C LEU A 284 -15.84 -13.62 -9.83
N ALA A 285 -15.50 -14.50 -10.77
CA ALA A 285 -15.91 -15.90 -10.75
C ALA A 285 -15.44 -16.63 -9.47
N TRP A 286 -14.20 -16.32 -9.02
CA TRP A 286 -13.67 -16.85 -7.76
C TRP A 286 -14.43 -16.32 -6.54
N MET A 287 -14.76 -15.02 -6.52
CA MET A 287 -15.49 -14.40 -5.40
C MET A 287 -16.91 -14.96 -5.26
N GLU A 288 -17.59 -15.22 -6.37
CA GLU A 288 -18.97 -15.78 -6.41
C GLU A 288 -19.02 -17.25 -5.99
N ALA A 289 -17.92 -17.99 -6.18
CA ALA A 289 -17.81 -19.40 -5.79
C ALA A 289 -17.33 -19.61 -4.34
N SER A 290 -16.94 -18.52 -3.64
CA SER A 290 -16.25 -18.58 -2.33
C SER A 290 -17.19 -18.48 -1.10
#